data_8640835d863f3fff5adb8f87cf73ee25
#
_entry.id   8640835d863f3fff5adb8f87cf73ee25
#
_cell.length_a   1.000
_cell.length_b   1.000
_cell.length_c   1.000
_cell.angle_alpha   90.00
_cell.angle_beta   90.00
_cell.angle_gamma   90.00
#
_symmetry.space_group_name_H-M   'P 1'
#
loop_
_entity.id
_entity.type
_entity.pdbx_description
1 polymer ?
#
loop_
_entity_poly.entity_id
_entity_poly.type
_entity_poly.pdbx_seq_one_letter_code
_entity_poly.pdbx_strand_id
1 'polypeptide(L)' 'MLCLTRFPGEQIVIGDDITVTLVEIREDSVRLGIEAPKEVPVHRREVYEAIKKGEGRE' A
#
# COMPACT_ATOMS: atom_id res chain seq x y z
N MET A 1 -5.05 15.97 2.30
CA MET A 1 -4.86 14.59 1.83
C MET A 1 -5.63 14.39 0.54
N LEU A 2 -5.07 13.66 -0.39
CA LEU A 2 -5.75 13.37 -1.63
C LEU A 2 -6.60 12.11 -1.47
N CYS A 3 -7.87 12.24 -1.75
CA CYS A 3 -8.79 11.12 -1.67
C CYS A 3 -9.33 10.83 -3.05
N LEU A 4 -9.33 9.56 -3.43
CA LEU A 4 -9.71 9.16 -4.76
C LEU A 4 -10.80 8.10 -4.70
N THR A 5 -11.64 8.07 -5.72
CA THR A 5 -12.61 7.01 -5.88
C THR A 5 -12.14 6.12 -7.02
N ARG A 6 -11.91 4.85 -6.72
CA ARG A 6 -11.45 3.92 -7.72
C ARG A 6 -12.31 2.68 -7.72
N PHE A 7 -12.40 2.03 -8.86
CA PHE A 7 -13.16 0.80 -9.00
C PHE A 7 -12.19 -0.39 -9.05
N PRO A 8 -12.67 -1.59 -8.80
CA PRO A 8 -11.78 -2.75 -8.84
C PRO A 8 -11.05 -2.85 -10.18
N GLY A 9 -9.80 -3.16 -10.12
CA GLY A 9 -8.98 -3.25 -11.31
C GLY A 9 -8.28 -1.97 -11.70
N GLU A 10 -8.63 -0.86 -11.07
CA GLU A 10 -7.99 0.40 -11.41
C GLU A 10 -6.76 0.63 -10.56
N GLN A 11 -5.88 1.47 -11.05
CA GLN A 11 -4.60 1.68 -10.42
C GLN A 11 -4.35 3.12 -10.12
N ILE A 12 -3.48 3.35 -9.15
CA ILE A 12 -3.02 4.68 -8.81
C ILE A 12 -1.50 4.63 -8.85
N VAL A 13 -0.90 5.58 -9.55
CA VAL A 13 0.55 5.62 -9.65
C VAL A 13 1.07 6.73 -8.75
N ILE A 14 2.05 6.40 -7.92
CA ILE A 14 2.67 7.35 -7.03
C ILE A 14 4.12 7.50 -7.44
N GLY A 15 4.51 8.69 -7.83
CA GLY A 15 5.81 8.90 -8.44
C GLY A 15 5.84 8.19 -9.76
N ASP A 16 6.93 7.52 -10.04
CA ASP A 16 7.04 6.79 -11.28
C ASP A 16 7.15 5.30 -11.04
N ASP A 17 7.35 4.90 -9.81
CA ASP A 17 7.74 3.52 -9.55
C ASP A 17 6.85 2.81 -8.55
N ILE A 18 5.83 3.45 -8.03
CA ILE A 18 4.94 2.80 -7.08
C ILE A 18 3.55 2.75 -7.68
N THR A 19 2.98 1.57 -7.75
CA THR A 19 1.65 1.39 -8.30
C THR A 19 0.78 0.71 -7.26
N VAL A 20 -0.38 1.29 -6.98
CA VAL A 20 -1.35 0.71 -6.07
C VAL A 20 -2.54 0.27 -6.90
N THR A 21 -2.88 -1.01 -6.81
CA THR A 21 -3.97 -1.58 -7.58
C THR A 21 -5.09 -1.96 -6.63
N LEU A 22 -6.31 -1.59 -6.98
CA LEU A 22 -7.45 -1.98 -6.20
C LEU A 22 -7.91 -3.33 -6.71
N VAL A 23 -7.60 -4.39 -5.96
CA VAL A 23 -7.83 -5.74 -6.42
C VAL A 23 -9.27 -6.16 -6.19
N GLU A 24 -9.79 -5.89 -5.01
CA GLU A 24 -11.10 -6.39 -4.65
C GLU A 24 -11.72 -5.50 -3.60
N ILE A 25 -13.02 -5.28 -3.67
CA ILE A 25 -13.73 -4.50 -2.67
C ILE A 25 -14.79 -5.38 -2.06
N ARG A 26 -14.82 -5.44 -0.75
CA ARG A 26 -15.83 -6.17 -0.02
C ARG A 26 -16.56 -5.22 0.91
N GLU A 27 -17.55 -5.72 1.61
CA GLU A 27 -18.36 -4.86 2.43
C GLU A 27 -17.60 -4.17 3.54
N ASP A 28 -16.69 -4.89 4.18
CA ASP A 28 -15.97 -4.32 5.30
C ASP A 28 -14.47 -4.34 5.12
N SER A 29 -14.00 -4.61 3.92
CA SER A 29 -12.56 -4.64 3.71
C SER A 29 -12.26 -4.42 2.23
N VAL A 30 -11.02 -4.09 1.96
CA VAL A 30 -10.56 -3.83 0.61
C VAL A 30 -9.22 -4.50 0.45
N ARG A 31 -9.01 -5.14 -0.70
CA ARG A 31 -7.74 -5.76 -0.97
C ARG A 31 -6.96 -4.88 -1.94
N LEU A 32 -5.75 -4.53 -1.55
CA LEU A 32 -4.90 -3.67 -2.36
C LEU A 32 -3.64 -4.41 -2.74
N GLY A 33 -3.22 -4.22 -3.99
CA GLY A 33 -1.94 -4.73 -4.44
C GLY A 33 -1.01 -3.57 -4.62
N ILE A 34 0.20 -3.68 -4.12
CA ILE A 34 1.16 -2.60 -4.19
C ILE A 34 2.42 -3.11 -4.83
N GLU A 35 2.86 -2.41 -5.88
CA GLU A 35 4.09 -2.71 -6.54
C GLU A 35 5.06 -1.57 -6.33
N ALA A 36 6.28 -1.89 -5.92
CA ALA A 36 7.30 -0.89 -5.66
C ALA A 36 8.66 -1.51 -5.93
N PRO A 37 9.67 -0.67 -6.18
CA PRO A 37 11.03 -1.18 -6.36
C PRO A 37 11.55 -1.77 -5.08
N LYS A 38 12.60 -2.59 -5.19
CA LYS A 38 13.16 -3.23 -4.02
C LYS A 38 13.63 -2.25 -2.99
N GLU A 39 14.13 -1.11 -3.39
CA GLU A 39 14.67 -0.15 -2.45
C GLU A 39 13.58 0.62 -1.70
N VAL A 40 12.31 0.43 -2.07
CA VAL A 40 11.22 1.09 -1.37
C VAL A 40 10.48 0.03 -0.57
N PRO A 41 10.66 -0.01 0.75
CA PRO A 41 9.95 -1.01 1.56
C PRO A 41 8.47 -0.67 1.66
N VAL A 42 7.65 -1.71 1.60
CA VAL A 42 6.22 -1.53 1.68
C VAL A 42 5.72 -2.26 2.92
N HIS A 43 5.13 -1.50 3.84
CA HIS A 43 4.66 -2.07 5.09
C HIS A 43 3.30 -1.52 5.42
N ARG A 44 2.50 -2.32 6.10
CA ARG A 44 1.29 -1.79 6.69
C ARG A 44 1.70 -0.90 7.83
N ARG A 45 0.81 0.01 8.20
CA ARG A 45 1.16 1.02 9.18
C ARG A 45 1.59 0.42 10.51
N GLU A 46 0.86 -0.57 10.99
CA GLU A 46 1.20 -1.15 12.28
C GLU A 46 2.55 -1.84 12.24
N VAL A 47 2.92 -2.41 11.10
CA VAL A 47 4.21 -3.04 10.94
C VAL A 47 5.30 -1.97 10.88
N TYR A 48 5.02 -0.91 10.15
CA TYR A 48 5.98 0.17 10.01
C TYR A 48 6.31 0.80 11.38
N GLU A 49 5.29 0.97 12.20
CA GLU A 49 5.52 1.57 13.50
C GLU A 49 6.31 0.67 14.41
N ALA A 50 6.11 -0.64 14.29
CA ALA A 50 6.90 -1.57 15.08
C ALA A 50 8.37 -1.50 14.68
N ILE A 51 8.63 -1.39 13.39
CA ILE A 51 10.00 -1.29 12.91
C ILE A 51 10.63 0.01 13.40
N LYS A 52 9.88 1.09 13.35
CA LYS A 52 10.39 2.37 13.80
C LYS A 52 10.75 2.36 15.27
N LYS A 53 10.04 1.57 16.04
CA LYS A 53 10.36 1.47 17.44
C LYS A 53 11.53 0.54 17.70
N GLY A 54 12.12 -0.01 16.67
CA GLY A 54 13.26 -0.86 16.80
C GLY A 54 12.94 -2.29 17.10
N GLU A 55 11.71 -2.68 16.93
CA GLU A 55 11.35 -4.01 17.20
C GLU A 55 11.28 -4.89 16.03
N GLY A 56 11.02 -4.39 14.94
CA GLY A 56 10.94 -5.23 13.79
C GLY A 56 12.20 -5.26 13.03
N ARG A 57 13.32 -5.59 13.54
CA ARG A 57 14.39 -5.53 12.84
C ARG A 57 14.60 -6.52 11.98
N GLU A 58 14.98 -6.48 10.96
CA GLU A 58 15.18 -7.48 10.10
C GLU A 58 16.43 -7.81 9.89
#